data_56096db0583aa1712386a408578e7c06
#
_entry.id   56096db0583aa1712386a408578e7c06
#
_cell.length_a   1.000
_cell.length_b   1.000
_cell.length_c   1.000
_cell.angle_alpha   90.00
_cell.angle_beta   90.00
_cell.angle_gamma   90.00
#
_symmetry.space_group_name_H-M   'P 1'
#
loop_
_entity.id
_entity.type
_entity.pdbx_description
1 polymer ?
#
loop_
_entity_poly.entity_id
_entity_poly.type
_entity_poly.pdbx_seq_one_letter_code
_entity_poly.pdbx_strand_id
1 'polypeptide(L)'
;WTTLRFHIILPILFFCTGLTYIYASPHFESPDSITHIAMIKWISEHNSELPIQSKGHNQLYGQQASQPPLYYFLMMPVWSVFDTSDFDDIYQRNFLAISGNPSRLGNRNLVMYQQPHPPYLQGTSLAIYAMRLITLMMSTVTVIGVFQSARTILPDRLGFAVLATSFTAFNPQFLFIGASVSNDNLVTMLATLITWQMLIMLRDGFQTR
;
A
#
# COMPACT_ATOMS: atom_id res chain seq x y z
N TRP A 1 1.36 3.74 -31.96
CA TRP A 1 2.21 4.72 -31.28
C TRP A 1 1.48 5.47 -30.15
N THR A 2 0.25 5.97 -30.36
CA THR A 2 -0.52 6.74 -29.37
C THR A 2 -0.95 5.87 -28.16
N THR A 3 -1.38 4.65 -28.40
CA THR A 3 -1.79 3.71 -27.34
C THR A 3 -0.63 3.35 -26.41
N LEU A 4 0.56 3.11 -26.98
CA LEU A 4 1.76 2.78 -26.23
C LEU A 4 2.18 3.93 -25.30
N ARG A 5 1.97 5.18 -25.72
CA ARG A 5 2.29 6.35 -24.89
C ARG A 5 1.44 6.38 -23.61
N PHE A 6 0.14 6.23 -23.68
CA PHE A 6 -0.73 6.28 -22.50
C PHE A 6 -0.57 5.06 -21.57
N HIS A 7 -0.28 3.90 -22.10
CA HIS A 7 0.04 2.70 -21.33
C HIS A 7 1.27 2.89 -20.41
N ILE A 8 2.20 3.76 -20.80
CA ILE A 8 3.42 4.05 -20.03
C ILE A 8 3.26 5.33 -19.20
N ILE A 9 2.69 6.39 -19.80
CA ILE A 9 2.63 7.72 -19.18
C ILE A 9 1.76 7.70 -17.92
N LEU A 10 0.57 7.08 -17.94
CA LEU A 10 -0.32 7.09 -16.78
C LEU A 10 0.27 6.37 -15.56
N PRO A 11 0.84 5.14 -15.68
CA PRO A 11 1.55 4.51 -14.56
C PRO A 11 2.75 5.32 -14.05
N ILE A 12 3.52 5.96 -14.93
CA ILE A 12 4.64 6.82 -14.51
C ILE A 12 4.13 8.04 -13.72
N LEU A 13 3.11 8.73 -14.21
CA LEU A 13 2.51 9.86 -13.51
C LEU A 13 1.95 9.44 -12.14
N PHE A 14 1.25 8.29 -12.08
CA PHE A 14 0.78 7.72 -10.83
C PHE A 14 1.94 7.46 -9.87
N PHE A 15 2.98 6.78 -10.34
CA PHE A 15 4.15 6.45 -9.53
C PHE A 15 4.85 7.70 -9.00
N CYS A 16 5.10 8.69 -9.87
CA CYS A 16 5.72 9.95 -9.46
C CYS A 16 4.87 10.72 -8.44
N THR A 17 3.54 10.75 -8.63
CA THR A 17 2.63 11.36 -7.66
C THR A 17 2.63 10.57 -6.35
N GLY A 18 2.63 9.23 -6.41
CA GLY A 18 2.74 8.37 -5.24
C GLY A 18 4.03 8.59 -4.44
N LEU A 19 5.16 8.86 -5.09
CA LEU A 19 6.40 9.23 -4.42
C LEU A 19 6.24 10.51 -3.58
N THR A 20 5.49 11.49 -4.06
CA THR A 20 5.21 12.70 -3.26
C THR A 20 4.35 12.39 -2.03
N TYR A 21 3.39 11.43 -2.16
CA TYR A 21 2.60 10.95 -1.02
C TYR A 21 3.47 10.18 -0.02
N ILE A 22 4.39 9.33 -0.48
CA ILE A 22 5.34 8.62 0.40
C ILE A 22 6.15 9.63 1.22
N TYR A 23 6.63 10.69 0.58
CA TYR A 23 7.42 11.72 1.22
C TYR A 23 6.59 12.59 2.19
N ALA A 24 5.41 13.02 1.77
CA ALA A 24 4.59 13.97 2.52
C ALA A 24 3.81 13.33 3.68
N SER A 25 3.49 12.03 3.60
CA SER A 25 2.68 11.35 4.62
C SER A 25 3.56 10.87 5.78
N PRO A 26 3.27 11.27 7.03
CA PRO A 26 3.98 10.74 8.19
C PRO A 26 3.88 9.21 8.30
N HIS A 27 4.84 8.56 8.98
CA HIS A 27 5.01 7.10 8.89
C HIS A 27 3.80 6.29 9.36
N PHE A 28 3.10 6.73 10.38
CA PHE A 28 2.07 5.96 11.07
C PHE A 28 0.66 6.55 10.93
N GLU A 29 0.48 7.61 10.13
CA GLU A 29 -0.80 8.33 10.01
C GLU A 29 -1.73 7.76 8.95
N SER A 30 -1.25 6.87 8.09
CA SER A 30 -2.12 6.17 7.13
C SER A 30 -3.00 5.15 7.86
N PRO A 31 -4.25 4.93 7.41
CA PRO A 31 -5.15 3.95 8.02
C PRO A 31 -4.47 2.58 8.18
N ASP A 32 -4.56 2.01 9.37
CA ASP A 32 -4.03 0.70 9.75
C ASP A 32 -2.52 0.48 9.50
N SER A 33 -1.79 1.48 9.02
CA SER A 33 -0.37 1.35 8.67
C SER A 33 0.47 0.86 9.86
N ILE A 34 0.22 1.39 11.06
CA ILE A 34 0.94 0.99 12.26
C ILE A 34 0.69 -0.49 12.61
N THR A 35 -0.54 -0.96 12.47
CA THR A 35 -0.89 -2.35 12.78
C THR A 35 -0.30 -3.32 11.76
N HIS A 36 -0.22 -2.92 10.48
CA HIS A 36 0.48 -3.68 9.44
C HIS A 36 1.99 -3.75 9.71
N ILE A 37 2.62 -2.62 10.05
CA ILE A 37 4.05 -2.58 10.40
C ILE A 37 4.33 -3.43 11.64
N ALA A 38 3.49 -3.32 12.67
CA ALA A 38 3.62 -4.14 13.87
C ALA A 38 3.48 -5.65 13.61
N MET A 39 2.61 -6.03 12.66
CA MET A 39 2.48 -7.41 12.22
C MET A 39 3.75 -7.91 11.52
N ILE A 40 4.33 -7.10 10.64
CA ILE A 40 5.59 -7.42 9.95
C ILE A 40 6.73 -7.56 10.97
N LYS A 41 6.85 -6.60 11.90
CA LYS A 41 7.82 -6.63 12.99
C LYS A 41 7.68 -7.92 13.81
N TRP A 42 6.45 -8.23 14.24
CA TRP A 42 6.18 -9.41 15.06
C TRP A 42 6.60 -10.71 14.35
N ILE A 43 6.24 -10.90 13.08
CA ILE A 43 6.63 -12.09 12.29
C ILE A 43 8.16 -12.17 12.14
N SER A 44 8.84 -11.03 11.96
CA SER A 44 10.30 -10.99 11.83
C SER A 44 11.01 -11.40 13.11
N GLU A 45 10.45 -11.07 14.28
CA GLU A 45 11.00 -11.39 15.59
C GLU A 45 10.67 -12.80 16.09
N HIS A 46 9.67 -13.47 15.48
CA HIS A 46 9.18 -14.79 15.89
C HIS A 46 9.40 -15.88 14.81
N ASN A 47 10.56 -15.85 14.14
CA ASN A 47 10.97 -16.89 13.17
C ASN A 47 9.92 -17.18 12.10
N SER A 48 9.21 -16.17 11.61
CA SER A 48 8.15 -16.29 10.62
C SER A 48 6.90 -17.04 11.10
N GLU A 49 6.71 -17.21 12.39
CA GLU A 49 5.46 -17.74 12.93
C GLU A 49 4.32 -16.73 12.75
N LEU A 50 3.09 -17.21 12.69
CA LEU A 50 1.90 -16.36 12.67
C LEU A 50 1.35 -16.20 14.10
N PRO A 51 0.96 -14.97 14.50
CA PRO A 51 0.40 -14.75 15.83
C PRO A 51 -1.00 -15.38 15.96
N ILE A 52 -1.35 -15.76 17.18
CA ILE A 52 -2.69 -16.26 17.50
C ILE A 52 -3.63 -15.06 17.66
N GLN A 53 -4.68 -14.97 16.84
CA GLN A 53 -5.65 -13.86 16.84
C GLN A 53 -6.27 -13.60 18.22
N SER A 54 -6.62 -14.63 18.97
CA SER A 54 -7.25 -14.48 20.29
C SER A 54 -6.36 -13.76 21.33
N LYS A 55 -5.05 -13.71 21.09
CA LYS A 55 -4.08 -13.01 21.94
C LYS A 55 -3.77 -11.59 21.43
N GLY A 56 -4.30 -11.21 20.26
CA GLY A 56 -3.96 -9.97 19.56
C GLY A 56 -4.61 -8.70 20.13
N HIS A 57 -5.64 -8.81 20.96
CA HIS A 57 -6.38 -7.64 21.45
C HIS A 57 -5.54 -6.60 22.19
N ASN A 58 -4.44 -7.02 22.83
CA ASN A 58 -3.52 -6.15 23.57
C ASN A 58 -2.19 -5.92 22.84
N GLN A 59 -2.07 -6.42 21.60
CA GLN A 59 -0.87 -6.28 20.79
C GLN A 59 -1.03 -5.17 19.75
N LEU A 60 0.07 -4.53 19.39
CA LEU A 60 0.05 -3.42 18.44
C LEU A 60 -0.47 -3.85 17.05
N TYR A 61 -0.24 -5.09 16.63
CA TYR A 61 -0.75 -5.62 15.36
C TYR A 61 -2.28 -5.85 15.35
N GLY A 62 -2.95 -5.87 16.50
CA GLY A 62 -4.42 -5.94 16.60
C GLY A 62 -5.05 -7.05 15.78
N GLN A 63 -6.03 -6.67 14.95
CA GLN A 63 -6.78 -7.59 14.09
C GLN A 63 -5.99 -8.13 12.89
N GLN A 64 -4.79 -7.61 12.60
CA GLN A 64 -4.03 -8.02 11.43
C GLN A 64 -3.59 -9.49 11.48
N ALA A 65 -3.57 -10.09 12.67
CA ALA A 65 -3.33 -11.52 12.85
C ALA A 65 -4.38 -12.44 12.17
N SER A 66 -5.58 -11.92 11.84
CA SER A 66 -6.63 -12.66 11.11
C SER A 66 -6.62 -12.42 9.60
N GLN A 67 -5.77 -11.54 9.10
CA GLN A 67 -5.72 -11.20 7.69
C GLN A 67 -4.80 -12.16 6.90
N PRO A 68 -5.01 -12.29 5.57
CA PRO A 68 -4.15 -13.12 4.72
C PRO A 68 -2.67 -12.74 4.87
N PRO A 69 -1.78 -13.69 5.19
CA PRO A 69 -0.42 -13.36 5.64
C PRO A 69 0.58 -13.07 4.51
N LEU A 70 0.22 -13.30 3.24
CA LEU A 70 1.16 -13.21 2.11
C LEU A 70 1.88 -11.86 2.06
N TYR A 71 1.16 -10.74 2.26
CA TYR A 71 1.75 -9.41 2.26
C TYR A 71 2.82 -9.27 3.34
N TYR A 72 2.55 -9.76 4.53
CA TYR A 72 3.48 -9.67 5.66
C TYR A 72 4.75 -10.47 5.42
N PHE A 73 4.63 -11.67 4.86
CA PHE A 73 5.79 -12.48 4.46
C PHE A 73 6.62 -11.84 3.35
N LEU A 74 6.01 -11.11 2.42
CA LEU A 74 6.73 -10.36 1.40
C LEU A 74 7.47 -9.15 1.98
N MET A 75 6.92 -8.49 3.01
CA MET A 75 7.50 -7.31 3.63
C MET A 75 8.50 -7.63 4.74
N MET A 76 8.39 -8.79 5.39
CA MET A 76 9.30 -9.22 6.45
C MET A 76 10.77 -9.20 6.05
N PRO A 77 11.21 -9.73 4.89
CA PRO A 77 12.60 -9.62 4.46
C PRO A 77 13.06 -8.17 4.30
N VAL A 78 12.18 -7.30 3.79
CA VAL A 78 12.48 -5.86 3.63
C VAL A 78 12.71 -5.23 5.00
N TRP A 79 11.85 -5.51 5.97
CA TRP A 79 12.01 -5.05 7.35
C TRP A 79 13.34 -5.52 7.95
N SER A 80 13.69 -6.80 7.77
CA SER A 80 14.84 -7.44 8.39
C SER A 80 16.20 -6.99 7.81
N VAL A 81 16.23 -6.30 6.66
CA VAL A 81 17.46 -5.75 6.07
C VAL A 81 17.95 -4.52 6.84
N PHE A 82 17.05 -3.80 7.51
CA PHE A 82 17.37 -2.55 8.20
C PHE A 82 17.50 -2.77 9.72
N ASP A 83 18.33 -1.96 10.37
CA ASP A 83 18.33 -1.87 11.82
C ASP A 83 17.08 -1.11 12.27
N THR A 84 16.15 -1.83 12.86
CA THR A 84 14.87 -1.31 13.34
C THR A 84 14.77 -1.25 14.86
N SER A 85 15.92 -1.22 15.55
CA SER A 85 16.00 -1.12 17.02
C SER A 85 15.43 0.19 17.56
N ASP A 86 15.36 1.23 16.73
CA ASP A 86 14.79 2.55 17.04
C ASP A 86 13.26 2.62 16.89
N PHE A 87 12.57 1.49 16.65
CA PHE A 87 11.13 1.48 16.41
C PHE A 87 10.33 2.12 17.55
N ASP A 88 10.63 1.76 18.80
CA ASP A 88 9.92 2.26 19.96
C ASP A 88 10.21 3.75 20.23
N ASP A 89 11.34 4.26 19.77
CA ASP A 89 11.69 5.68 19.87
C ASP A 89 10.90 6.53 18.88
N ILE A 90 10.67 6.03 17.67
CA ILE A 90 9.93 6.77 16.64
C ILE A 90 8.41 6.54 16.73
N TYR A 91 7.96 5.43 17.32
CA TYR A 91 6.54 5.16 17.55
C TYR A 91 6.13 5.57 18.96
N GLN A 92 5.82 6.84 19.14
CA GLN A 92 5.28 7.38 20.39
C GLN A 92 3.78 7.64 20.25
N ARG A 93 2.94 6.73 20.76
CA ARG A 93 1.49 6.83 20.67
C ARG A 93 0.97 8.12 21.29
N ASN A 94 0.16 8.86 20.54
CA ASN A 94 -0.54 10.02 21.06
C ASN A 94 -1.86 9.59 21.72
N PHE A 95 -1.89 9.53 23.05
CA PHE A 95 -3.09 9.19 23.82
C PHE A 95 -4.19 10.25 23.74
N LEU A 96 -3.88 11.45 23.27
CA LEU A 96 -4.82 12.55 23.05
C LEU A 96 -5.41 12.52 21.62
N ALA A 97 -4.91 11.67 20.76
CA ALA A 97 -5.43 11.54 19.40
C ALA A 97 -6.86 11.01 19.44
N ILE A 98 -7.77 11.73 18.78
CA ILE A 98 -9.18 11.37 18.66
C ILE A 98 -9.45 11.09 17.19
N SER A 99 -9.11 9.89 16.78
CA SER A 99 -9.36 9.39 15.45
C SER A 99 -10.86 9.30 15.17
N GLY A 100 -11.30 9.73 13.99
CA GLY A 100 -12.67 9.56 13.52
C GLY A 100 -13.71 10.56 14.07
N ASN A 101 -13.34 11.53 14.92
CA ASN A 101 -14.27 12.56 15.38
C ASN A 101 -13.96 13.92 14.74
N PRO A 102 -14.65 14.34 13.64
CA PRO A 102 -14.38 15.58 12.95
C PRO A 102 -14.77 16.83 13.74
N SER A 103 -15.59 16.68 14.80
CA SER A 103 -16.09 17.80 15.61
C SER A 103 -15.10 18.27 16.66
N ARG A 104 -14.05 17.50 16.97
CA ARG A 104 -13.06 17.88 17.97
C ARG A 104 -11.89 18.63 17.37
N LEU A 105 -11.59 19.78 17.94
CA LEU A 105 -10.39 20.56 17.67
C LEU A 105 -9.20 20.00 18.47
N GLY A 106 -7.99 20.11 17.91
CA GLY A 106 -6.74 19.73 18.58
C GLY A 106 -5.83 18.84 17.73
N ASN A 107 -4.75 18.37 18.33
CA ASN A 107 -3.82 17.47 17.69
C ASN A 107 -4.50 16.09 17.44
N ARG A 108 -4.58 15.72 16.17
CA ARG A 108 -5.21 14.46 15.71
C ARG A 108 -4.21 13.44 15.19
N ASN A 109 -2.92 13.74 15.22
CA ASN A 109 -1.90 12.78 14.84
C ASN A 109 -1.96 11.57 15.77
N LEU A 110 -1.88 10.38 15.18
CA LEU A 110 -1.88 9.11 15.93
C LEU A 110 -0.61 8.94 16.74
N VAL A 111 0.47 9.59 16.30
CA VAL A 111 1.80 9.51 16.89
C VAL A 111 2.32 10.90 17.24
N MET A 112 3.02 10.99 18.38
CA MET A 112 3.74 12.20 18.77
C MET A 112 5.10 12.21 18.07
N TYR A 113 5.28 13.15 17.15
CA TYR A 113 6.56 13.35 16.47
C TYR A 113 7.42 14.30 17.28
N GLN A 114 8.61 13.85 17.70
CA GLN A 114 9.54 14.65 18.51
C GLN A 114 10.24 15.76 17.71
N GLN A 115 10.25 15.66 16.39
CA GLN A 115 10.86 16.63 15.49
C GLN A 115 9.96 16.94 14.28
N PRO A 116 10.07 18.15 13.68
CA PRO A 116 9.39 18.43 12.45
C PRO A 116 9.86 17.46 11.37
N HIS A 117 8.92 16.96 10.62
CA HIS A 117 9.12 15.96 9.61
C HIS A 117 10.18 16.39 8.59
N PRO A 118 11.34 15.78 8.57
CA PRO A 118 11.98 15.37 7.35
C PRO A 118 12.19 13.86 7.36
N PRO A 119 12.39 13.28 6.18
CA PRO A 119 12.63 11.86 6.09
C PRO A 119 13.92 11.50 6.85
N TYR A 120 13.77 10.81 7.97
CA TYR A 120 14.92 10.15 8.55
C TYR A 120 15.23 8.95 7.65
N LEU A 121 16.27 9.08 6.82
CA LEU A 121 16.72 8.01 5.94
C LEU A 121 17.67 7.06 6.70
N GLN A 122 17.23 6.57 7.84
CA GLN A 122 17.94 5.62 8.69
C GLN A 122 16.96 4.79 9.53
N GLY A 123 17.45 3.67 10.01
CA GLY A 123 16.72 2.82 10.96
C GLY A 123 15.36 2.35 10.45
N THR A 124 14.40 2.32 11.35
CA THR A 124 13.00 1.95 11.07
C THR A 124 12.35 2.85 10.02
N SER A 125 12.68 4.15 10.00
CA SER A 125 12.14 5.05 8.99
C SER A 125 12.49 4.62 7.57
N LEU A 126 13.75 4.20 7.35
CA LEU A 126 14.19 3.72 6.04
C LEU A 126 13.50 2.41 5.65
N ALA A 127 13.30 1.50 6.62
CA ALA A 127 12.52 0.27 6.40
C ALA A 127 11.08 0.59 5.95
N ILE A 128 10.42 1.54 6.61
CA ILE A 128 9.06 1.97 6.26
C ILE A 128 9.02 2.58 4.85
N TYR A 129 9.98 3.43 4.48
CA TYR A 129 10.05 3.99 3.13
C TYR A 129 10.26 2.90 2.07
N ALA A 130 11.12 1.91 2.34
CA ALA A 130 11.33 0.79 1.42
C ALA A 130 10.05 -0.04 1.23
N MET A 131 9.32 -0.35 2.32
CA MET A 131 8.05 -1.06 2.24
C MET A 131 6.98 -0.25 1.50
N ARG A 132 6.87 1.07 1.74
CA ARG A 132 5.95 1.96 1.01
C ARG A 132 6.27 1.99 -0.48
N LEU A 133 7.55 2.00 -0.86
CA LEU A 133 7.96 1.98 -2.26
C LEU A 133 7.51 0.68 -2.95
N ILE A 134 7.68 -0.47 -2.30
CA ILE A 134 7.22 -1.76 -2.82
C ILE A 134 5.68 -1.77 -2.95
N THR A 135 4.98 -1.24 -1.96
CA THR A 135 3.52 -1.12 -1.98
C THR A 135 3.05 -0.21 -3.13
N LEU A 136 3.75 0.91 -3.36
CA LEU A 136 3.48 1.79 -4.50
C LEU A 136 3.72 1.09 -5.85
N MET A 137 4.75 0.24 -5.96
CA MET A 137 4.96 -0.58 -7.14
C MET A 137 3.79 -1.56 -7.37
N MET A 138 3.25 -2.20 -6.32
CA MET A 138 2.05 -3.05 -6.42
C MET A 138 0.86 -2.26 -6.94
N SER A 139 0.62 -1.05 -6.41
CA SER A 139 -0.45 -0.16 -6.86
C SER A 139 -0.25 0.32 -8.30
N THR A 140 1.01 0.52 -8.73
CA THR A 140 1.34 0.86 -10.12
C THR A 140 0.99 -0.29 -11.07
N VAL A 141 1.23 -1.55 -10.66
CA VAL A 141 0.79 -2.74 -11.42
C VAL A 141 -0.75 -2.78 -11.52
N THR A 142 -1.46 -2.38 -10.46
CA THR A 142 -2.93 -2.23 -10.51
C THR A 142 -3.35 -1.23 -11.59
N VAL A 143 -2.72 -0.05 -11.66
CA VAL A 143 -3.01 0.97 -12.69
C VAL A 143 -2.78 0.41 -14.10
N ILE A 144 -1.68 -0.33 -14.31
CA ILE A 144 -1.42 -1.02 -15.59
C ILE A 144 -2.52 -2.04 -15.88
N GLY A 145 -2.91 -2.86 -14.90
CA GLY A 145 -3.95 -3.87 -15.04
C GLY A 145 -5.33 -3.28 -15.39
N VAL A 146 -5.68 -2.13 -14.82
CA VAL A 146 -6.92 -1.38 -15.16
C VAL A 146 -6.89 -0.94 -16.62
N PHE A 147 -5.76 -0.37 -17.09
CA PHE A 147 -5.62 0.03 -18.51
C PHE A 147 -5.79 -1.18 -19.44
N GLN A 148 -5.13 -2.28 -19.14
CA GLN A 148 -5.20 -3.50 -19.95
C GLN A 148 -6.60 -4.12 -19.93
N SER A 149 -7.28 -4.13 -18.79
CA SER A 149 -8.66 -4.59 -18.67
C SER A 149 -9.61 -3.76 -19.56
N ALA A 150 -9.50 -2.43 -19.48
CA ALA A 150 -10.30 -1.53 -20.30
C ALA A 150 -10.04 -1.72 -21.82
N ARG A 151 -8.78 -1.95 -22.20
CA ARG A 151 -8.40 -2.27 -23.60
C ARG A 151 -8.87 -3.65 -24.04
N THR A 152 -8.99 -4.59 -23.12
CA THR A 152 -9.52 -5.92 -23.43
C THR A 152 -11.03 -5.86 -23.70
N ILE A 153 -11.78 -5.05 -22.92
CA ILE A 153 -13.23 -4.88 -23.07
C ILE A 153 -13.57 -4.07 -24.35
N LEU A 154 -12.89 -2.95 -24.58
CA LEU A 154 -13.15 -2.02 -25.69
C LEU A 154 -11.85 -1.72 -26.46
N PRO A 155 -11.39 -2.64 -27.33
CA PRO A 155 -10.09 -2.52 -28.00
C PRO A 155 -9.94 -1.25 -28.83
N ASP A 156 -11.00 -0.80 -29.47
CA ASP A 156 -11.00 0.36 -30.38
C ASP A 156 -11.27 1.70 -29.68
N ARG A 157 -11.56 1.67 -28.38
CA ARG A 157 -11.93 2.86 -27.59
C ARG A 157 -10.79 3.26 -26.64
N LEU A 158 -9.69 3.78 -27.19
CA LEU A 158 -8.54 4.24 -26.39
C LEU A 158 -8.94 5.28 -25.32
N GLY A 159 -9.84 6.22 -25.67
CA GLY A 159 -10.32 7.24 -24.72
C GLY A 159 -10.99 6.63 -23.49
N PHE A 160 -11.71 5.52 -23.64
CA PHE A 160 -12.31 4.80 -22.52
C PHE A 160 -11.22 4.24 -21.58
N ALA A 161 -10.18 3.60 -22.13
CA ALA A 161 -9.09 3.06 -21.34
C ALA A 161 -8.32 4.17 -20.58
N VAL A 162 -8.04 5.28 -21.27
CA VAL A 162 -7.39 6.45 -20.66
C VAL A 162 -8.26 7.01 -19.52
N LEU A 163 -9.56 7.20 -19.76
CA LEU A 163 -10.47 7.75 -18.74
C LEU A 163 -10.59 6.83 -17.52
N ALA A 164 -10.84 5.53 -17.71
CA ALA A 164 -10.95 4.55 -16.62
C ALA A 164 -9.67 4.48 -15.78
N THR A 165 -8.52 4.45 -16.45
CA THR A 165 -7.21 4.40 -15.78
C THR A 165 -6.92 5.71 -15.04
N SER A 166 -7.21 6.87 -15.64
CA SER A 166 -7.01 8.16 -14.98
C SER A 166 -7.90 8.32 -13.77
N PHE A 167 -9.16 7.89 -13.84
CA PHE A 167 -10.08 7.93 -12.71
C PHE A 167 -9.58 7.08 -11.53
N THR A 168 -8.99 5.92 -11.80
CA THR A 168 -8.39 5.07 -10.77
C THR A 168 -7.08 5.68 -10.26
N ALA A 169 -6.15 6.03 -11.16
CA ALA A 169 -4.80 6.47 -10.82
C ALA A 169 -4.78 7.78 -10.03
N PHE A 170 -5.68 8.72 -10.35
CA PHE A 170 -5.72 10.04 -9.72
C PHE A 170 -6.83 10.17 -8.66
N ASN A 171 -7.42 9.05 -8.22
CA ASN A 171 -8.23 9.04 -7.02
C ASN A 171 -7.34 9.28 -5.80
N PRO A 172 -7.58 10.36 -5.01
CA PRO A 172 -6.71 10.72 -3.89
C PRO A 172 -6.61 9.62 -2.83
N GLN A 173 -7.69 8.89 -2.58
CA GLN A 173 -7.71 7.79 -1.64
C GLN A 173 -6.85 6.62 -2.13
N PHE A 174 -6.91 6.28 -3.42
CA PHE A 174 -6.09 5.22 -3.99
C PHE A 174 -4.60 5.58 -3.96
N LEU A 175 -4.25 6.85 -4.26
CA LEU A 175 -2.88 7.36 -4.13
C LEU A 175 -2.38 7.28 -2.68
N PHE A 176 -3.20 7.69 -1.72
CA PHE A 176 -2.83 7.69 -0.30
C PHE A 176 -2.59 6.29 0.23
N ILE A 177 -3.50 5.34 -0.03
CA ILE A 177 -3.34 3.93 0.38
C ILE A 177 -2.20 3.28 -0.40
N GLY A 178 -2.06 3.56 -1.71
CA GLY A 178 -0.99 3.07 -2.56
C GLY A 178 0.42 3.45 -2.09
N ALA A 179 0.53 4.57 -1.36
CA ALA A 179 1.78 5.07 -0.79
C ALA A 179 1.95 4.71 0.70
N SER A 180 1.12 3.82 1.25
CA SER A 180 1.15 3.40 2.65
C SER A 180 1.54 1.92 2.79
N VAL A 181 1.94 1.51 3.99
CA VAL A 181 2.14 0.08 4.31
C VAL A 181 0.78 -0.53 4.59
N SER A 182 0.21 -1.23 3.60
CA SER A 182 -1.10 -1.88 3.70
C SER A 182 -1.17 -3.11 2.78
N ASN A 183 -1.75 -4.21 3.29
CA ASN A 183 -1.99 -5.42 2.52
C ASN A 183 -3.06 -5.27 1.42
N ASP A 184 -3.91 -4.24 1.51
CA ASP A 184 -4.94 -3.93 0.52
C ASP A 184 -4.36 -3.76 -0.89
N ASN A 185 -3.14 -3.24 -0.98
CA ASN A 185 -2.47 -3.00 -2.26
C ASN A 185 -2.11 -4.30 -2.98
N LEU A 186 -1.65 -5.32 -2.23
CA LEU A 186 -1.40 -6.65 -2.79
C LEU A 186 -2.71 -7.31 -3.24
N VAL A 187 -3.75 -7.24 -2.40
CA VAL A 187 -5.07 -7.82 -2.72
C VAL A 187 -5.66 -7.16 -3.95
N THR A 188 -5.62 -5.84 -4.03
CA THR A 188 -6.14 -5.07 -5.17
C THR A 188 -5.36 -5.37 -6.46
N MET A 189 -4.03 -5.47 -6.37
CA MET A 189 -3.17 -5.84 -7.49
C MET A 189 -3.54 -7.24 -8.03
N LEU A 190 -3.59 -8.23 -7.15
CA LEU A 190 -3.91 -9.61 -7.54
C LEU A 190 -5.32 -9.73 -8.12
N ALA A 191 -6.32 -9.09 -7.48
CA ALA A 191 -7.70 -9.06 -7.98
C ALA A 191 -7.78 -8.43 -9.36
N THR A 192 -7.06 -7.32 -9.60
CA THR A 192 -7.03 -6.65 -10.91
C THR A 192 -6.39 -7.53 -11.98
N LEU A 193 -5.27 -8.18 -11.67
CA LEU A 193 -4.61 -9.10 -12.60
C LEU A 193 -5.48 -10.32 -12.95
N ILE A 194 -6.14 -10.91 -11.94
CA ILE A 194 -7.08 -12.02 -12.15
C ILE A 194 -8.24 -11.57 -13.03
N THR A 195 -8.84 -10.39 -12.74
CA THR A 195 -9.92 -9.82 -13.54
C THR A 195 -9.49 -9.62 -14.99
N TRP A 196 -8.31 -9.06 -15.22
CA TRP A 196 -7.77 -8.90 -16.56
C TRP A 196 -7.60 -10.25 -17.28
N GLN A 197 -7.04 -11.26 -16.62
CA GLN A 197 -6.90 -12.61 -17.21
C GLN A 197 -8.26 -13.22 -17.54
N MET A 198 -9.24 -13.10 -16.65
CA MET A 198 -10.62 -13.57 -16.92
C MET A 198 -11.24 -12.87 -18.12
N LEU A 199 -11.03 -11.57 -18.28
CA LEU A 199 -11.50 -10.81 -19.46
C LEU A 199 -10.87 -11.31 -20.77
N ILE A 200 -9.57 -11.63 -20.74
CA ILE A 200 -8.89 -12.25 -21.90
C ILE A 200 -9.52 -13.61 -22.23
N MET A 201 -9.73 -14.47 -21.24
CA MET A 201 -10.35 -15.79 -21.42
C MET A 201 -11.77 -15.68 -21.97
N LEU A 202 -12.55 -14.72 -21.50
CA LEU A 202 -13.92 -14.48 -22.00
C LEU A 202 -13.92 -13.98 -23.45
N ARG A 203 -12.95 -13.15 -23.84
CA ARG A 203 -12.84 -12.64 -25.20
C ARG A 203 -12.33 -13.68 -26.20
N ASP A 204 -11.28 -14.40 -25.85
CA ASP A 204 -10.53 -15.26 -26.78
C ASP A 204 -10.92 -16.75 -26.67
N GLY A 205 -11.77 -17.11 -25.70
CA GLY A 205 -12.11 -18.48 -25.33
C GLY A 205 -11.03 -19.16 -24.50
N PHE A 206 -11.37 -20.31 -23.91
CA PHE A 206 -10.41 -21.14 -23.19
C PHE A 206 -9.46 -21.84 -24.19
N GLN A 207 -8.29 -21.28 -24.38
CA GLN A 207 -7.22 -21.98 -25.09
C GLN A 207 -6.45 -22.84 -24.07
N THR A 208 -6.74 -24.12 -24.05
CA THR A 208 -5.86 -25.13 -23.40
C THR A 208 -4.59 -25.23 -24.23
N ARG A 209 -3.49 -24.66 -23.76
CA ARG A 209 -2.15 -24.97 -24.28
C ARG A 209 -1.59 -26.17 -23.55
#